data_461f417ae4ba9a51f5a73076eba48888
#
_entry.id   461f417ae4ba9a51f5a73076eba48888
#
_cell.length_a   1.000
_cell.length_b   1.000
_cell.length_c   1.000
_cell.angle_alpha   90.00
_cell.angle_beta   90.00
_cell.angle_gamma   90.00
#
_symmetry.space_group_name_H-M   'P 1'
#
loop_
_entity.id
_entity.type
_entity.pdbx_description
1 polymer ?
#
loop_
_entity_poly.entity_id
_entity_poly.type
_entity_poly.pdbx_seq_one_letter_code
_entity_poly.pdbx_strand_id
1 'polypeptide(L)'
;MKRFLLLLFLLPCSLAFNQTTTETTAGISAQRINVDLIIDGKLSEKEWQTPAEAHSFTQLQPYPGNESRKRTEVRILYDDNAVYISAICFDDPDSVSKVLSIRDDYNPNLDIFSIYLDTYNDDQNGFYFGVTSRGVQIDAKMQGSNYIGELNLAWSSATVLTDQGWTLEIRIPYSAIRFPNTEIQKWGINFSREISRYRENSTWVKVNPDLENFLIENGEVVGIKGIKPPLRLALMPYISSYLDRIPKGDGTFGWTRSLNGGMDIKYGVNEAFTLDVTLVPDFGQVVFDQQVLNLSPFEVQFNENRQ
;
A
#
# COMPACT_ATOMS: atom_id res chain seq x y z
N MET A 1 -4.84 -87.02 -0.02
CA MET A 1 -5.09 -85.91 0.93
C MET A 1 -3.89 -84.97 0.86
N LYS A 2 -4.00 -83.86 0.06
CA LYS A 2 -2.97 -82.89 -0.02
C LYS A 2 -3.42 -81.70 0.86
N ARG A 3 -2.62 -81.33 1.87
CA ARG A 3 -2.83 -80.20 2.73
C ARG A 3 -2.23 -78.95 2.06
N PHE A 4 -3.07 -77.96 1.73
CA PHE A 4 -2.66 -76.68 1.31
C PHE A 4 -2.37 -75.77 2.49
N LEU A 5 -1.13 -75.30 2.63
CA LEU A 5 -0.70 -74.35 3.65
C LEU A 5 -0.88 -72.99 3.16
N LEU A 6 -1.83 -72.24 3.72
CA LEU A 6 -2.08 -70.81 3.35
C LEU A 6 -1.12 -69.95 4.19
N LEU A 7 -0.10 -69.38 3.53
CA LEU A 7 0.79 -68.38 4.16
C LEU A 7 0.14 -67.00 4.08
N LEU A 8 -0.28 -66.49 5.25
CA LEU A 8 -0.79 -65.12 5.37
C LEU A 8 0.40 -64.16 5.47
N PHE A 9 0.65 -63.35 4.43
CA PHE A 9 1.62 -62.27 4.47
C PHE A 9 1.00 -61.06 5.18
N LEU A 10 1.42 -60.76 6.40
CA LEU A 10 1.14 -59.54 7.13
C LEU A 10 2.12 -58.46 6.62
N LEU A 11 1.64 -57.53 5.74
CA LEU A 11 2.35 -56.32 5.40
C LEU A 11 2.28 -55.35 6.61
N PRO A 12 3.41 -54.82 7.10
CA PRO A 12 3.38 -53.76 8.09
C PRO A 12 2.94 -52.46 7.41
N CYS A 13 1.76 -52.00 7.80
CA CYS A 13 1.30 -50.63 7.41
C CYS A 13 2.11 -49.62 8.24
N SER A 14 3.19 -49.09 7.65
CA SER A 14 3.91 -47.97 8.23
C SER A 14 3.04 -46.70 8.08
N LEU A 15 2.43 -46.30 9.18
CA LEU A 15 1.82 -44.97 9.30
C LEU A 15 2.93 -43.92 9.18
N ALA A 16 3.07 -43.32 7.99
CA ALA A 16 3.84 -42.13 7.82
C ALA A 16 3.11 -41.00 8.57
N PHE A 17 3.60 -40.65 9.75
CA PHE A 17 3.25 -39.39 10.39
C PHE A 17 3.81 -38.27 9.53
N ASN A 18 2.94 -37.65 8.75
CA ASN A 18 3.24 -36.34 8.14
C ASN A 18 3.35 -35.34 9.29
N GLN A 19 4.57 -35.01 9.70
CA GLN A 19 4.80 -33.84 10.53
C GLN A 19 4.47 -32.62 9.65
N THR A 20 3.27 -32.10 9.80
CA THR A 20 2.96 -30.75 9.36
C THR A 20 3.83 -29.83 10.22
N THR A 21 4.96 -29.38 9.68
CA THR A 21 5.68 -28.23 10.23
C THR A 21 4.72 -27.06 10.09
N THR A 22 4.10 -26.66 11.19
CA THR A 22 3.47 -25.36 11.32
C THR A 22 4.60 -24.35 11.15
N GLU A 23 4.77 -23.80 9.96
CA GLU A 23 5.59 -22.61 9.77
C GLU A 23 4.98 -21.54 10.65
N THR A 24 5.70 -21.15 11.68
CA THR A 24 5.28 -20.07 12.57
C THR A 24 5.33 -18.80 11.73
N THR A 25 4.17 -18.28 11.35
CA THR A 25 4.05 -17.01 10.62
C THR A 25 4.79 -15.94 11.42
N ALA A 26 5.69 -15.20 10.77
CA ALA A 26 6.41 -14.11 11.40
C ALA A 26 5.39 -13.08 11.91
N GLY A 27 5.54 -12.64 13.16
CA GLY A 27 4.63 -11.67 13.77
C GLY A 27 5.38 -10.46 14.29
N ILE A 28 4.78 -9.28 14.13
CA ILE A 28 5.25 -8.03 14.74
C ILE A 28 4.15 -7.44 15.63
N SER A 29 4.53 -7.04 16.86
CA SER A 29 3.58 -6.46 17.80
C SER A 29 3.42 -4.96 17.57
N ALA A 30 2.17 -4.51 17.42
CA ALA A 30 1.83 -3.10 17.47
C ALA A 30 1.52 -2.68 18.91
N GLN A 31 2.15 -1.61 19.39
CA GLN A 31 1.92 -1.07 20.71
C GLN A 31 0.96 0.14 20.65
N ARG A 32 -0.04 0.15 21.53
CA ARG A 32 -0.95 1.28 21.63
C ARG A 32 -0.28 2.47 22.34
N ILE A 33 -0.47 3.65 21.76
CA ILE A 33 -0.02 4.92 22.34
C ILE A 33 -1.22 5.82 22.65
N ASN A 34 -1.00 6.80 23.56
CA ASN A 34 -1.99 7.78 23.94
C ASN A 34 -1.44 9.21 23.83
N VAL A 35 -0.43 9.40 23.00
CA VAL A 35 0.22 10.68 22.75
C VAL A 35 0.28 10.93 21.24
N ASP A 36 0.20 12.18 20.85
CA ASP A 36 0.39 12.57 19.47
C ASP A 36 1.88 12.50 19.10
N LEU A 37 2.21 11.78 18.05
CA LEU A 37 3.56 11.73 17.51
C LEU A 37 3.75 12.86 16.48
N ILE A 38 4.93 13.46 16.50
CA ILE A 38 5.34 14.43 15.50
C ILE A 38 6.06 13.66 14.40
N ILE A 39 5.49 13.64 13.21
CA ILE A 39 6.08 12.93 12.06
C ILE A 39 7.16 13.83 11.43
N ASP A 40 8.37 13.77 11.99
CA ASP A 40 9.52 14.58 11.54
C ASP A 40 10.71 13.73 11.04
N GLY A 41 10.57 12.40 11.06
CA GLY A 41 11.57 11.43 10.63
C GLY A 41 12.64 11.11 11.68
N LYS A 42 12.55 11.73 12.87
CA LYS A 42 13.45 11.44 14.00
C LYS A 42 12.74 10.51 14.96
N LEU A 43 13.40 9.45 15.36
CA LEU A 43 12.84 8.47 16.31
C LEU A 43 13.23 8.84 17.75
N SER A 44 12.96 10.09 18.12
CA SER A 44 13.34 10.65 19.44
C SER A 44 12.32 10.36 20.53
N GLU A 45 11.08 10.06 20.17
CA GLU A 45 10.00 9.80 21.11
C GLU A 45 10.25 8.47 21.86
N LYS A 46 9.95 8.49 23.15
CA LYS A 46 10.12 7.30 24.01
C LYS A 46 9.27 6.13 23.58
N GLU A 47 8.17 6.39 22.89
CA GLU A 47 7.24 5.39 22.36
C GLU A 47 7.92 4.47 21.35
N TRP A 48 8.91 4.96 20.61
CA TRP A 48 9.69 4.16 19.67
C TRP A 48 10.73 3.24 20.32
N GLN A 49 10.95 3.35 21.63
CA GLN A 49 11.98 2.58 22.35
C GLN A 49 11.49 1.21 22.86
N THR A 50 10.17 1.00 22.96
CA THR A 50 9.58 -0.17 23.62
C THR A 50 8.93 -1.21 22.71
N PRO A 51 8.47 -0.91 21.49
CA PRO A 51 7.83 -1.89 20.61
C PRO A 51 8.77 -2.99 20.13
N ALA A 52 8.20 -4.14 19.81
CA ALA A 52 8.91 -5.21 19.13
C ALA A 52 9.43 -4.74 17.76
N GLU A 53 10.56 -5.30 17.35
CA GLU A 53 11.21 -4.93 16.10
C GLU A 53 11.05 -6.02 15.05
N ALA A 54 10.70 -5.64 13.82
CA ALA A 54 10.93 -6.49 12.66
C ALA A 54 12.36 -6.21 12.16
N HIS A 55 13.13 -7.27 12.02
CA HIS A 55 14.52 -7.24 11.55
C HIS A 55 14.83 -8.50 10.74
N SER A 56 16.09 -8.72 10.37
CA SER A 56 16.53 -9.93 9.63
C SER A 56 15.89 -10.05 8.25
N PHE A 57 15.96 -8.95 7.48
CA PHE A 57 15.48 -8.92 6.10
C PHE A 57 16.28 -9.89 5.22
N THR A 58 15.59 -10.55 4.30
CA THR A 58 16.17 -11.45 3.31
C THR A 58 15.95 -10.91 1.90
N GLN A 59 16.94 -11.12 1.04
CA GLN A 59 16.87 -10.68 -0.34
C GLN A 59 15.77 -11.44 -1.11
N LEU A 60 14.91 -10.67 -1.77
CA LEU A 60 14.05 -11.13 -2.86
C LEU A 60 14.82 -11.08 -4.18
N GLN A 61 15.67 -10.06 -4.35
CA GLN A 61 16.57 -9.85 -5.48
C GLN A 61 17.87 -9.21 -5.00
N PRO A 62 19.03 -9.45 -5.63
CA PRO A 62 19.26 -10.34 -6.77
C PRO A 62 19.51 -11.80 -6.39
N TYR A 63 19.67 -12.10 -5.09
CA TYR A 63 19.98 -13.45 -4.60
C TYR A 63 18.92 -13.93 -3.60
N PRO A 64 17.79 -14.48 -4.07
CA PRO A 64 16.66 -14.84 -3.22
C PRO A 64 17.06 -15.72 -2.02
N GLY A 65 16.61 -15.31 -0.83
CA GLY A 65 16.85 -16.02 0.41
C GLY A 65 18.17 -15.73 1.11
N ASN A 66 19.09 -14.97 0.50
CA ASN A 66 20.28 -14.47 1.20
C ASN A 66 19.91 -13.36 2.18
N GLU A 67 20.73 -13.15 3.21
CA GLU A 67 20.54 -11.99 4.09
C GLU A 67 20.68 -10.67 3.32
N SER A 68 19.90 -9.68 3.73
CA SER A 68 20.05 -8.31 3.23
C SER A 68 21.44 -7.77 3.57
N ARG A 69 22.07 -7.08 2.62
CA ARG A 69 23.40 -6.49 2.81
C ARG A 69 23.43 -5.38 3.85
N LYS A 70 22.28 -4.82 4.16
CA LYS A 70 22.14 -3.72 5.10
C LYS A 70 20.99 -3.99 6.06
N ARG A 71 21.24 -3.79 7.34
CA ARG A 71 20.25 -3.97 8.39
C ARG A 71 19.11 -2.98 8.25
N THR A 72 17.91 -3.44 8.56
CA THR A 72 16.70 -2.62 8.66
C THR A 72 15.96 -3.03 9.94
N GLU A 73 15.47 -2.05 10.68
CA GLU A 73 14.67 -2.26 11.88
C GLU A 73 13.35 -1.51 11.74
N VAL A 74 12.24 -2.17 12.06
CA VAL A 74 10.90 -1.59 11.92
C VAL A 74 10.13 -1.74 13.23
N ARG A 75 9.35 -0.72 13.57
CA ARG A 75 8.45 -0.70 14.73
C ARG A 75 7.07 -0.23 14.32
N ILE A 76 6.06 -0.73 15.01
CA ILE A 76 4.66 -0.35 14.78
C ILE A 76 4.04 0.15 16.08
N LEU A 77 3.43 1.33 16.00
CA LEU A 77 2.58 1.88 17.04
C LEU A 77 1.17 2.15 16.48
N TYR A 78 0.18 2.31 17.34
CA TYR A 78 -1.16 2.71 16.91
C TYR A 78 -1.89 3.48 17.99
N ASP A 79 -2.86 4.28 17.59
CA ASP A 79 -3.82 4.96 18.46
C ASP A 79 -5.27 4.75 17.94
N ASP A 80 -6.20 5.61 18.32
CA ASP A 80 -7.59 5.54 17.85
C ASP A 80 -7.78 6.08 16.42
N ASN A 81 -6.78 6.75 15.83
CA ASN A 81 -6.90 7.50 14.59
C ASN A 81 -6.00 6.95 13.47
N ALA A 82 -4.88 6.30 13.81
CA ALA A 82 -3.86 5.91 12.85
C ALA A 82 -3.02 4.73 13.34
N VAL A 83 -2.37 4.08 12.38
CA VAL A 83 -1.21 3.24 12.61
C VAL A 83 0.05 4.02 12.24
N TYR A 84 1.10 3.85 13.03
CA TYR A 84 2.39 4.51 12.87
C TYR A 84 3.46 3.47 12.65
N ILE A 85 4.31 3.69 11.66
CA ILE A 85 5.43 2.81 11.36
C ILE A 85 6.70 3.65 11.34
N SER A 86 7.73 3.20 12.05
CA SER A 86 9.05 3.76 11.94
C SER A 86 10.03 2.73 11.40
N ALA A 87 11.02 3.18 10.64
CA ALA A 87 12.12 2.33 10.25
C ALA A 87 13.48 3.04 10.40
N ILE A 88 14.47 2.22 10.76
CA ILE A 88 15.90 2.59 10.70
C ILE A 88 16.52 1.77 9.58
N CYS A 89 16.91 2.44 8.53
CA CYS A 89 17.55 1.86 7.36
C CYS A 89 19.06 2.10 7.47
N PHE A 90 19.79 1.18 8.13
CA PHE A 90 21.24 1.30 8.32
C PHE A 90 21.96 1.29 6.98
N ASP A 91 22.88 2.22 6.82
CA ASP A 91 23.71 2.34 5.63
C ASP A 91 24.89 3.32 5.87
N ASP A 92 25.79 3.38 4.91
CA ASP A 92 26.71 4.49 4.79
C ASP A 92 25.96 5.72 4.26
N PRO A 93 25.88 6.83 5.02
CA PRO A 93 25.11 8.02 4.65
C PRO A 93 25.50 8.63 3.29
N ASP A 94 26.77 8.50 2.91
CA ASP A 94 27.25 8.99 1.62
C ASP A 94 26.84 8.10 0.45
N SER A 95 26.48 6.87 0.73
CA SER A 95 26.05 5.87 -0.25
C SER A 95 24.53 5.81 -0.43
N VAL A 96 23.75 6.43 0.46
CA VAL A 96 22.28 6.52 0.32
C VAL A 96 21.91 7.35 -0.91
N SER A 97 20.98 6.84 -1.71
CA SER A 97 20.49 7.55 -2.90
C SER A 97 19.93 8.93 -2.53
N LYS A 98 20.45 9.97 -3.18
CA LYS A 98 20.02 11.36 -3.01
C LYS A 98 19.17 11.84 -4.21
N VAL A 99 18.73 10.90 -5.05
CA VAL A 99 17.90 11.18 -6.23
C VAL A 99 16.54 11.69 -5.78
N LEU A 100 16.09 12.77 -6.37
CA LEU A 100 14.73 13.30 -6.21
C LEU A 100 13.83 12.71 -7.29
N SER A 101 12.60 12.43 -6.91
CA SER A 101 11.54 11.96 -7.81
C SER A 101 10.26 12.73 -7.55
N ILE A 102 9.26 12.52 -8.38
CA ILE A 102 7.89 12.98 -8.12
C ILE A 102 7.14 11.91 -7.34
N ARG A 103 5.99 12.26 -6.76
CA ARG A 103 5.10 11.31 -6.09
C ARG A 103 4.73 10.18 -7.06
N ASP A 104 4.66 8.97 -6.53
CA ASP A 104 4.29 7.73 -7.24
C ASP A 104 5.23 7.32 -8.39
N ASP A 105 6.47 7.85 -8.38
CA ASP A 105 7.51 7.47 -9.33
C ASP A 105 8.29 6.26 -8.83
N TYR A 106 8.15 5.14 -9.55
CA TYR A 106 8.93 3.90 -9.35
C TYR A 106 10.22 3.94 -10.18
N ASN A 107 11.22 4.59 -9.64
CA ASN A 107 12.51 4.69 -10.30
C ASN A 107 13.53 3.75 -9.65
N PRO A 108 14.18 2.82 -10.40
CA PRO A 108 15.13 1.87 -9.84
C PRO A 108 16.42 2.48 -9.27
N ASN A 109 16.60 3.79 -9.36
CA ASN A 109 17.73 4.52 -8.78
C ASN A 109 17.39 5.10 -7.40
N LEU A 110 16.21 4.85 -6.87
CA LEU A 110 15.78 5.31 -5.55
C LEU A 110 16.07 4.25 -4.49
N ASP A 111 16.45 4.70 -3.30
CA ASP A 111 16.40 3.87 -2.11
C ASP A 111 15.01 4.05 -1.49
N ILE A 112 14.28 2.95 -1.33
CA ILE A 112 12.88 2.96 -0.91
C ILE A 112 12.70 2.02 0.27
N PHE A 113 11.93 2.44 1.26
CA PHE A 113 11.32 1.56 2.26
C PHE A 113 9.83 1.44 1.96
N SER A 114 9.30 0.22 2.01
CA SER A 114 7.92 -0.03 1.62
C SER A 114 7.19 -0.92 2.62
N ILE A 115 5.87 -0.73 2.69
CA ILE A 115 4.93 -1.46 3.52
C ILE A 115 3.89 -2.09 2.59
N TYR A 116 3.67 -3.38 2.74
CA TYR A 116 2.58 -4.15 2.13
C TYR A 116 1.61 -4.48 3.24
N LEU A 117 0.40 -3.96 3.19
CA LEU A 117 -0.57 -4.04 4.28
C LEU A 117 -1.88 -4.65 3.77
N ASP A 118 -2.18 -5.86 4.23
CA ASP A 118 -3.46 -6.54 4.01
C ASP A 118 -4.30 -6.44 5.29
N THR A 119 -5.22 -5.50 5.30
CA THR A 119 -6.06 -5.20 6.47
C THR A 119 -7.24 -6.15 6.64
N TYR A 120 -7.57 -6.93 5.63
CA TYR A 120 -8.61 -7.97 5.69
C TYR A 120 -8.02 -9.36 5.94
N ASN A 121 -6.71 -9.51 5.77
CA ASN A 121 -5.99 -10.78 5.82
C ASN A 121 -6.63 -11.82 4.90
N ASP A 122 -6.95 -11.36 3.68
CA ASP A 122 -7.61 -12.16 2.63
C ASP A 122 -6.61 -12.66 1.58
N ASP A 123 -5.34 -12.29 1.70
CA ASP A 123 -4.24 -12.61 0.79
C ASP A 123 -4.48 -12.15 -0.67
N GLN A 124 -5.48 -11.32 -0.90
CA GLN A 124 -5.87 -10.89 -2.24
C GLN A 124 -5.78 -9.38 -2.43
N ASN A 125 -6.19 -8.62 -1.44
CA ASN A 125 -6.27 -7.17 -1.52
C ASN A 125 -5.40 -6.52 -0.45
N GLY A 126 -4.65 -5.49 -0.83
CA GLY A 126 -3.78 -4.79 0.10
C GLY A 126 -3.55 -3.35 -0.30
N PHE A 127 -2.78 -2.69 0.55
CA PHE A 127 -2.27 -1.35 0.33
C PHE A 127 -0.74 -1.40 0.29
N TYR A 128 -0.17 -0.62 -0.61
CA TYR A 128 1.25 -0.37 -0.69
C TYR A 128 1.53 1.07 -0.26
N PHE A 129 2.52 1.25 0.61
CA PHE A 129 3.03 2.55 1.01
C PHE A 129 4.55 2.53 0.92
N GLY A 130 5.11 3.32 0.03
CA GLY A 130 6.55 3.47 -0.16
C GLY A 130 7.02 4.88 0.22
N VAL A 131 8.19 4.97 0.81
CA VAL A 131 8.86 6.24 1.09
C VAL A 131 10.31 6.16 0.64
N THR A 132 10.72 7.11 -0.20
CA THR A 132 12.11 7.19 -0.62
C THR A 132 12.99 7.77 0.49
N SER A 133 14.29 7.55 0.43
CA SER A 133 15.26 8.18 1.34
C SER A 133 15.20 9.72 1.36
N ARG A 134 14.53 10.31 0.35
CA ARG A 134 14.31 11.76 0.22
C ARG A 134 12.89 12.20 0.58
N GLY A 135 12.08 11.30 1.16
CA GLY A 135 10.74 11.61 1.66
C GLY A 135 9.65 11.66 0.59
N VAL A 136 9.92 11.21 -0.63
CA VAL A 136 8.87 11.12 -1.66
C VAL A 136 8.01 9.91 -1.38
N GLN A 137 6.70 10.12 -1.40
CA GLN A 137 5.68 9.11 -1.13
C GLN A 137 5.27 8.37 -2.41
N ILE A 138 4.98 7.09 -2.24
CA ILE A 138 4.44 6.22 -3.28
C ILE A 138 3.30 5.44 -2.63
N ASP A 139 2.10 5.45 -3.20
CA ASP A 139 1.00 4.65 -2.69
C ASP A 139 0.20 3.99 -3.82
N ALA A 140 -0.25 2.78 -3.56
CA ALA A 140 -1.06 2.02 -4.50
C ALA A 140 -2.00 1.06 -3.78
N LYS A 141 -3.07 0.66 -4.46
CA LYS A 141 -3.85 -0.50 -4.10
C LYS A 141 -3.20 -1.75 -4.71
N MET A 142 -3.18 -2.84 -3.96
CA MET A 142 -2.69 -4.11 -4.45
C MET A 142 -3.82 -5.11 -4.67
N GLN A 143 -3.65 -5.94 -5.70
CA GLN A 143 -4.41 -7.16 -5.88
C GLN A 143 -3.42 -8.28 -6.21
N GLY A 144 -3.18 -9.14 -5.22
CA GLY A 144 -2.04 -10.06 -5.26
C GLY A 144 -0.73 -9.28 -5.37
N SER A 145 0.06 -9.56 -6.41
CA SER A 145 1.30 -8.82 -6.70
C SER A 145 1.12 -7.62 -7.63
N ASN A 146 -0.10 -7.35 -8.09
CA ASN A 146 -0.34 -6.26 -9.04
C ASN A 146 -0.70 -4.96 -8.31
N TYR A 147 -0.08 -3.86 -8.74
CA TYR A 147 -0.45 -2.51 -8.34
C TYR A 147 -1.60 -2.02 -9.21
N ILE A 148 -2.71 -1.62 -8.60
CA ILE A 148 -3.92 -1.21 -9.30
C ILE A 148 -4.16 0.28 -9.07
N GLY A 149 -4.06 1.04 -10.16
CA GLY A 149 -4.43 2.45 -10.23
C GLY A 149 -3.59 3.37 -9.35
N GLU A 150 -3.72 4.65 -9.62
CA GLU A 150 -3.19 5.71 -8.77
C GLU A 150 -4.13 5.89 -7.58
N LEU A 151 -3.63 5.64 -6.38
CA LEU A 151 -4.38 5.77 -5.15
C LEU A 151 -3.82 6.94 -4.34
N ASN A 152 -4.31 8.14 -4.61
CA ASN A 152 -3.85 9.33 -3.87
C ASN A 152 -4.42 9.35 -2.45
N LEU A 153 -3.81 8.58 -1.54
CA LEU A 153 -4.19 8.52 -0.15
C LEU A 153 -3.65 9.71 0.65
N ALA A 154 -4.42 10.15 1.63
CA ALA A 154 -3.99 11.18 2.57
C ALA A 154 -3.27 10.53 3.76
N TRP A 155 -1.96 10.44 3.72
CA TRP A 155 -1.10 9.95 4.79
C TRP A 155 0.15 10.82 4.92
N SER A 156 0.87 10.67 6.01
CA SER A 156 2.04 11.51 6.30
C SER A 156 3.29 10.66 6.48
N SER A 157 4.41 11.17 6.01
CA SER A 157 5.72 10.57 6.25
C SER A 157 6.80 11.63 6.32
N ALA A 158 7.87 11.31 7.01
CA ALA A 158 9.08 12.13 7.05
C ALA A 158 10.32 11.22 7.07
N THR A 159 11.42 11.69 6.49
CA THR A 159 12.69 10.97 6.46
C THR A 159 13.83 11.89 6.88
N VAL A 160 14.81 11.33 7.57
CA VAL A 160 16.02 12.05 7.99
C VAL A 160 17.25 11.20 7.65
N LEU A 161 18.23 11.80 7.00
CA LEU A 161 19.57 11.20 6.85
C LEU A 161 20.31 11.36 8.19
N THR A 162 20.87 10.26 8.68
CA THR A 162 21.62 10.18 9.93
C THR A 162 23.04 9.72 9.66
N ASP A 163 23.89 9.71 10.68
CA ASP A 163 25.25 9.15 10.63
C ASP A 163 25.29 7.62 10.44
N GLN A 164 24.15 6.93 10.63
CA GLN A 164 24.03 5.48 10.50
C GLN A 164 23.23 5.03 9.26
N GLY A 165 22.83 5.96 8.39
CA GLY A 165 21.99 5.72 7.24
C GLY A 165 20.83 6.71 7.15
N TRP A 166 19.60 6.21 7.22
CA TRP A 166 18.41 7.07 7.24
C TRP A 166 17.29 6.48 8.08
N THR A 167 16.50 7.35 8.65
CA THR A 167 15.32 7.02 9.44
C THR A 167 14.07 7.55 8.78
N LEU A 168 12.95 6.95 9.10
CA LEU A 168 11.66 7.41 8.62
C LEU A 168 10.57 7.16 9.66
N GLU A 169 9.55 8.00 9.56
CA GLU A 169 8.27 7.85 10.24
C GLU A 169 7.14 7.94 9.24
N ILE A 170 6.16 7.09 9.40
CA ILE A 170 4.95 7.03 8.59
C ILE A 170 3.76 7.04 9.52
N ARG A 171 2.76 7.87 9.21
CA ARG A 171 1.44 7.86 9.85
C ARG A 171 0.40 7.55 8.79
N ILE A 172 -0.29 6.42 8.93
CA ILE A 172 -1.39 6.00 8.06
C ILE A 172 -2.69 6.17 8.85
N PRO A 173 -3.48 7.21 8.58
CA PRO A 173 -4.76 7.40 9.26
C PRO A 173 -5.75 6.32 8.82
N TYR A 174 -6.62 5.91 9.73
CA TYR A 174 -7.64 4.89 9.43
C TYR A 174 -8.63 5.31 8.34
N SER A 175 -8.73 6.60 8.06
CA SER A 175 -9.49 7.12 6.91
C SER A 175 -8.86 6.80 5.55
N ALA A 176 -7.55 6.53 5.50
CA ALA A 176 -6.83 6.19 4.27
C ALA A 176 -6.94 4.71 3.91
N ILE A 177 -7.25 3.84 4.87
CA ILE A 177 -7.33 2.39 4.66
C ILE A 177 -8.72 1.85 4.99
N ARG A 178 -8.99 0.64 4.54
CA ARG A 178 -10.22 -0.09 4.89
C ARG A 178 -9.85 -1.32 5.70
N PHE A 179 -10.59 -1.60 6.75
CA PHE A 179 -10.39 -2.78 7.60
C PHE A 179 -11.72 -3.20 8.25
N PRO A 180 -11.86 -4.46 8.67
CA PRO A 180 -13.10 -4.97 9.25
C PRO A 180 -13.38 -4.34 10.63
N ASN A 181 -14.66 -4.15 10.94
CA ASN A 181 -15.09 -3.65 12.25
C ASN A 181 -15.10 -4.78 13.29
N THR A 182 -13.94 -5.20 13.71
CA THR A 182 -13.73 -6.26 14.72
C THR A 182 -12.98 -5.69 15.93
N GLU A 183 -13.20 -6.28 17.12
CA GLU A 183 -12.53 -5.84 18.34
C GLU A 183 -11.02 -6.03 18.29
N ILE A 184 -10.58 -7.16 17.73
CA ILE A 184 -9.16 -7.48 17.53
C ILE A 184 -8.92 -7.53 16.02
N GLN A 185 -7.97 -6.75 15.55
CA GLN A 185 -7.56 -6.74 14.15
C GLN A 185 -6.53 -7.83 13.89
N LYS A 186 -6.63 -8.45 12.73
CA LYS A 186 -5.66 -9.38 12.19
C LYS A 186 -5.27 -8.88 10.81
N TRP A 187 -4.13 -8.24 10.71
CA TRP A 187 -3.64 -7.66 9.46
C TRP A 187 -2.42 -8.43 8.98
N GLY A 188 -2.40 -8.77 7.70
CA GLY A 188 -1.19 -9.22 7.03
C GLY A 188 -0.27 -8.03 6.77
N ILE A 189 1.03 -8.20 6.98
CA ILE A 189 2.02 -7.16 6.72
C ILE A 189 3.34 -7.74 6.25
N ASN A 190 3.97 -7.06 5.30
CA ASN A 190 5.37 -7.24 5.00
C ASN A 190 6.04 -5.88 4.79
N PHE A 191 7.33 -5.85 4.98
CA PHE A 191 8.16 -4.69 4.70
C PHE A 191 9.18 -5.05 3.65
N SER A 192 9.50 -4.08 2.78
CA SER A 192 10.64 -4.23 1.90
C SER A 192 11.56 -3.03 1.96
N ARG A 193 12.80 -3.26 1.60
CA ARG A 193 13.80 -2.23 1.40
C ARG A 193 14.49 -2.43 0.07
N GLU A 194 14.47 -1.38 -0.74
CA GLU A 194 15.22 -1.31 -1.98
C GLU A 194 16.50 -0.50 -1.76
N ILE A 195 17.65 -1.08 -2.17
CA ILE A 195 18.95 -0.43 -2.14
C ILE A 195 19.42 -0.33 -3.58
N SER A 196 19.23 0.83 -4.17
CA SER A 196 19.37 1.07 -5.61
C SER A 196 20.75 0.70 -6.18
N ARG A 197 21.82 1.05 -5.48
CA ARG A 197 23.22 0.77 -5.92
C ARG A 197 23.54 -0.72 -5.99
N TYR A 198 22.83 -1.56 -5.24
CA TYR A 198 22.99 -3.01 -5.26
C TYR A 198 21.96 -3.72 -6.12
N ARG A 199 20.96 -3.00 -6.64
CA ARG A 199 19.75 -3.58 -7.26
C ARG A 199 19.13 -4.62 -6.34
N GLU A 200 19.22 -4.37 -5.03
CA GLU A 200 18.72 -5.25 -4.01
C GLU A 200 17.33 -4.82 -3.58
N ASN A 201 16.42 -5.78 -3.56
CA ASN A 201 15.15 -5.70 -2.85
C ASN A 201 15.14 -6.79 -1.79
N SER A 202 14.97 -6.42 -0.54
CA SER A 202 14.94 -7.33 0.61
C SER A 202 13.64 -7.17 1.37
N THR A 203 13.06 -8.28 1.82
CA THR A 203 11.80 -8.32 2.56
C THR A 203 11.99 -8.85 3.98
N TRP A 204 11.17 -8.37 4.91
CA TRP A 204 11.19 -8.84 6.31
C TRP A 204 10.74 -10.28 6.42
N VAL A 205 9.55 -10.60 5.91
CA VAL A 205 9.14 -11.99 5.72
C VAL A 205 9.65 -12.42 4.36
N LYS A 206 10.30 -13.58 4.34
CA LYS A 206 10.81 -14.15 3.10
C LYS A 206 9.68 -14.41 2.12
N VAL A 207 9.83 -13.90 0.91
CA VAL A 207 8.89 -14.11 -0.18
C VAL A 207 9.51 -15.04 -1.21
N ASN A 208 8.74 -16.01 -1.68
CA ASN A 208 9.14 -16.84 -2.81
C ASN A 208 8.93 -16.05 -4.12
N PRO A 209 10.00 -15.75 -4.89
CA PRO A 209 9.91 -14.97 -6.12
C PRO A 209 9.07 -15.65 -7.23
N ASP A 210 8.83 -16.95 -7.12
CA ASP A 210 8.06 -17.71 -8.09
C ASP A 210 6.54 -17.66 -7.85
N LEU A 211 6.09 -17.06 -6.73
CA LEU A 211 4.68 -16.88 -6.45
C LEU A 211 4.10 -15.68 -7.18
N GLU A 212 2.93 -15.87 -7.77
CA GLU A 212 2.18 -14.81 -8.45
C GLU A 212 1.47 -13.85 -7.48
N ASN A 213 1.47 -14.16 -6.18
CA ASN A 213 0.80 -13.34 -5.17
C ASN A 213 1.70 -13.09 -3.97
N PHE A 214 2.20 -11.86 -3.88
CA PHE A 214 3.09 -11.40 -2.82
C PHE A 214 2.43 -11.41 -1.42
N LEU A 215 1.11 -11.19 -1.34
CA LEU A 215 0.40 -11.02 -0.07
C LEU A 215 0.23 -12.34 0.71
N ILE A 216 0.31 -13.50 0.03
CA ILE A 216 0.16 -14.82 0.66
C ILE A 216 1.24 -15.08 1.72
N GLU A 217 2.43 -14.54 1.52
CA GLU A 217 3.58 -14.75 2.42
C GLU A 217 3.80 -13.55 3.37
N ASN A 218 2.72 -12.84 3.72
CA ASN A 218 2.79 -11.79 4.72
C ASN A 218 2.99 -12.36 6.12
N GLY A 219 3.67 -11.58 6.97
CA GLY A 219 3.62 -11.76 8.41
C GLY A 219 2.34 -11.19 9.00
N GLU A 220 2.13 -11.34 10.31
CA GLU A 220 0.94 -10.86 11.00
C GLU A 220 1.28 -9.68 11.93
N VAL A 221 0.45 -8.63 11.89
CA VAL A 221 0.46 -7.59 12.92
C VAL A 221 -0.43 -8.06 14.08
N VAL A 222 0.16 -8.17 15.25
CA VAL A 222 -0.55 -8.54 16.48
C VAL A 222 -0.67 -7.35 17.43
N GLY A 223 -1.74 -7.36 18.24
CA GLY A 223 -1.93 -6.37 19.31
C GLY A 223 -2.82 -5.18 18.98
N ILE A 224 -3.22 -4.96 17.72
CA ILE A 224 -4.17 -3.91 17.36
C ILE A 224 -5.57 -4.30 17.83
N LYS A 225 -6.15 -3.50 18.72
CA LYS A 225 -7.50 -3.75 19.28
C LYS A 225 -8.23 -2.46 19.63
N GLY A 226 -9.57 -2.54 19.62
CA GLY A 226 -10.45 -1.44 20.04
C GLY A 226 -10.46 -0.26 19.07
N ILE A 227 -10.00 -0.43 17.85
CA ILE A 227 -10.09 0.59 16.79
C ILE A 227 -11.37 0.38 15.97
N LYS A 228 -11.87 1.48 15.40
CA LYS A 228 -13.09 1.46 14.58
C LYS A 228 -12.84 2.11 13.23
N PRO A 229 -13.40 1.54 12.14
CA PRO A 229 -13.38 2.21 10.85
C PRO A 229 -14.04 3.60 10.98
N PRO A 230 -13.37 4.68 10.53
CA PRO A 230 -13.94 6.01 10.59
C PRO A 230 -15.10 6.17 9.61
N LEU A 231 -15.95 7.17 9.86
CA LEU A 231 -16.97 7.58 8.90
C LEU A 231 -16.29 8.01 7.60
N ARG A 232 -16.67 7.37 6.51
CA ARG A 232 -16.15 7.68 5.19
C ARG A 232 -17.11 8.63 4.48
N LEU A 233 -16.91 9.92 4.69
CA LEU A 233 -17.68 10.98 4.05
C LEU A 233 -16.70 12.00 3.47
N ALA A 234 -16.68 12.15 2.16
CA ALA A 234 -15.99 13.21 1.47
C ALA A 234 -16.99 14.14 0.82
N LEU A 235 -16.85 15.43 1.05
CA LEU A 235 -17.62 16.50 0.41
C LEU A 235 -16.65 17.31 -0.42
N MET A 236 -16.86 17.37 -1.72
CA MET A 236 -16.00 18.07 -2.68
C MET A 236 -16.81 19.17 -3.37
N PRO A 237 -17.00 20.34 -2.74
CA PRO A 237 -17.66 21.47 -3.37
C PRO A 237 -16.77 22.05 -4.47
N TYR A 238 -17.38 22.50 -5.56
CA TYR A 238 -16.70 23.23 -6.61
C TYR A 238 -17.46 24.49 -7.03
N ILE A 239 -16.73 25.46 -7.51
CA ILE A 239 -17.24 26.65 -8.17
C ILE A 239 -16.43 26.83 -9.45
N SER A 240 -17.12 26.95 -10.58
CA SER A 240 -16.50 27.25 -11.87
C SER A 240 -17.05 28.54 -12.47
N SER A 241 -16.17 29.32 -13.09
CA SER A 241 -16.54 30.55 -13.79
C SER A 241 -15.97 30.51 -15.19
N TYR A 242 -16.83 30.70 -16.18
CA TYR A 242 -16.45 30.72 -17.59
C TYR A 242 -16.66 32.12 -18.16
N LEU A 243 -15.74 32.50 -19.02
CA LEU A 243 -15.80 33.73 -19.83
C LEU A 243 -15.66 33.34 -21.29
N ASP A 244 -16.76 33.26 -22.00
CA ASP A 244 -16.80 32.81 -23.37
C ASP A 244 -16.83 33.98 -24.36
N ARG A 245 -16.03 33.86 -25.40
CA ARG A 245 -16.06 34.77 -26.53
C ARG A 245 -16.85 34.16 -27.68
N ILE A 246 -18.04 34.70 -27.91
CA ILE A 246 -18.99 34.15 -28.89
C ILE A 246 -18.97 35.05 -30.14
N PRO A 247 -18.74 34.50 -31.36
CA PRO A 247 -18.85 35.25 -32.59
C PRO A 247 -20.32 35.66 -32.83
N LYS A 248 -20.54 36.92 -33.18
CA LYS A 248 -21.83 37.43 -33.63
C LYS A 248 -21.92 37.37 -35.16
N GLY A 249 -23.16 37.24 -35.66
CA GLY A 249 -23.38 37.11 -37.10
C GLY A 249 -22.97 38.34 -37.97
N ASP A 250 -22.59 39.45 -37.32
CA ASP A 250 -22.10 40.67 -37.96
C ASP A 250 -20.57 40.76 -38.05
N GLY A 251 -19.87 39.68 -37.73
CA GLY A 251 -18.41 39.62 -37.71
C GLY A 251 -17.76 40.16 -36.42
N THR A 252 -18.55 40.63 -35.46
CA THR A 252 -18.05 41.04 -34.14
C THR A 252 -18.12 39.90 -33.13
N PHE A 253 -17.53 40.09 -31.93
CA PHE A 253 -17.57 39.12 -30.84
C PHE A 253 -18.36 39.68 -29.64
N GLY A 254 -19.12 38.84 -29.01
CA GLY A 254 -19.73 39.07 -27.69
C GLY A 254 -19.00 38.28 -26.59
N TRP A 255 -19.09 38.79 -25.37
CA TRP A 255 -18.61 38.06 -24.20
C TRP A 255 -19.79 37.61 -23.38
N THR A 256 -19.76 36.34 -22.98
CA THR A 256 -20.73 35.75 -22.07
C THR A 256 -20.02 35.27 -20.81
N ARG A 257 -20.66 35.45 -19.67
CA ARG A 257 -20.18 34.95 -18.37
C ARG A 257 -21.14 33.89 -17.90
N SER A 258 -20.59 32.79 -17.41
CA SER A 258 -21.34 31.80 -16.63
C SER A 258 -20.65 31.52 -15.30
N LEU A 259 -21.44 31.26 -14.27
CA LEU A 259 -21.01 30.88 -12.94
C LEU A 259 -21.79 29.64 -12.56
N ASN A 260 -21.10 28.56 -12.31
CA ASN A 260 -21.68 27.29 -11.88
C ASN A 260 -21.09 26.89 -10.53
N GLY A 261 -21.84 26.15 -9.77
CA GLY A 261 -21.37 25.56 -8.52
C GLY A 261 -22.09 24.26 -8.27
N GLY A 262 -21.39 23.31 -7.72
CA GLY A 262 -21.92 22.00 -7.39
C GLY A 262 -21.10 21.34 -6.28
N MET A 263 -21.37 20.08 -6.03
CA MET A 263 -20.69 19.33 -5.00
C MET A 263 -20.75 17.84 -5.34
N ASP A 264 -19.63 17.15 -5.19
CA ASP A 264 -19.58 15.69 -5.16
C ASP A 264 -19.55 15.21 -3.72
N ILE A 265 -20.34 14.19 -3.43
CA ILE A 265 -20.43 13.56 -2.13
C ILE A 265 -20.06 12.09 -2.29
N LYS A 266 -19.02 11.65 -1.59
CA LYS A 266 -18.68 10.23 -1.45
C LYS A 266 -19.01 9.77 -0.05
N TYR A 267 -19.89 8.79 0.06
CA TYR A 267 -20.29 8.22 1.34
C TYR A 267 -20.08 6.70 1.35
N GLY A 268 -19.21 6.23 2.24
CA GLY A 268 -19.03 4.81 2.49
C GLY A 268 -20.17 4.25 3.32
N VAL A 269 -21.11 3.58 2.69
CA VAL A 269 -22.30 2.98 3.35
C VAL A 269 -21.88 1.87 4.28
N ASN A 270 -20.96 1.01 3.84
CA ASN A 270 -20.33 -0.06 4.61
C ASN A 270 -18.97 -0.42 3.98
N GLU A 271 -18.34 -1.48 4.45
CA GLU A 271 -17.01 -1.91 3.97
C GLU A 271 -16.95 -2.20 2.47
N ALA A 272 -18.05 -2.71 1.90
CA ALA A 272 -18.14 -3.11 0.50
C ALA A 272 -18.71 -2.03 -0.43
N PHE A 273 -19.58 -1.13 0.08
CA PHE A 273 -20.32 -0.18 -0.75
C PHE A 273 -19.94 1.27 -0.47
N THR A 274 -19.71 2.01 -1.53
CA THR A 274 -19.56 3.47 -1.52
C THR A 274 -20.62 4.07 -2.42
N LEU A 275 -21.31 5.08 -1.93
CA LEU A 275 -22.30 5.87 -2.67
C LEU A 275 -21.60 7.15 -3.15
N ASP A 276 -21.56 7.35 -4.46
CA ASP A 276 -21.09 8.58 -5.09
C ASP A 276 -22.31 9.36 -5.61
N VAL A 277 -22.45 10.61 -5.16
CA VAL A 277 -23.53 11.50 -5.56
C VAL A 277 -22.94 12.80 -6.06
N THR A 278 -23.23 13.14 -7.31
CA THR A 278 -22.89 14.44 -7.89
C THR A 278 -24.11 15.36 -7.85
N LEU A 279 -24.00 16.46 -7.10
CA LEU A 279 -24.99 17.52 -7.07
C LEU A 279 -24.59 18.60 -8.08
N VAL A 280 -25.36 18.74 -9.14
CA VAL A 280 -25.11 19.69 -10.23
C VAL A 280 -23.75 19.42 -10.90
N PRO A 281 -23.68 18.50 -11.87
CA PRO A 281 -22.45 18.20 -12.59
C PRO A 281 -22.00 19.40 -13.43
N ASP A 282 -20.69 19.65 -13.48
CA ASP A 282 -20.10 20.67 -14.35
C ASP A 282 -19.83 20.08 -15.74
N PHE A 283 -20.63 20.48 -16.73
CA PHE A 283 -20.45 20.08 -18.12
C PHE A 283 -19.51 20.98 -18.91
N GLY A 284 -18.98 22.04 -18.30
CA GLY A 284 -18.08 23.00 -18.97
C GLY A 284 -16.72 22.42 -19.32
N GLN A 285 -16.32 21.33 -18.70
CA GLN A 285 -15.03 20.66 -18.94
C GLN A 285 -15.18 19.35 -19.76
N VAL A 286 -16.34 19.09 -20.34
CA VAL A 286 -16.53 17.91 -21.19
C VAL A 286 -15.75 18.08 -22.48
N VAL A 287 -14.68 17.33 -22.62
CA VAL A 287 -13.96 17.19 -23.89
C VAL A 287 -14.80 16.23 -24.76
N PHE A 288 -15.20 16.69 -25.94
CA PHE A 288 -15.91 15.84 -26.89
C PHE A 288 -15.00 14.70 -27.34
N ASP A 289 -15.57 13.50 -27.45
CA ASP A 289 -14.85 12.36 -28.00
C ASP A 289 -14.36 12.68 -29.42
N GLN A 290 -13.10 12.35 -29.66
CA GLN A 290 -12.53 12.52 -31.01
C GLN A 290 -13.26 11.59 -31.97
N GLN A 291 -13.77 12.15 -33.10
CA GLN A 291 -14.31 11.31 -34.16
C GLN A 291 -13.17 10.46 -34.75
N VAL A 292 -13.19 9.18 -34.44
CA VAL A 292 -12.25 8.22 -35.00
C VAL A 292 -12.94 7.49 -36.15
N LEU A 293 -12.37 7.58 -37.35
CA LEU A 293 -12.80 6.74 -38.47
C LEU A 293 -12.29 5.31 -38.19
N ASN A 294 -13.15 4.48 -37.60
CA ASN A 294 -12.81 3.09 -37.34
C ASN A 294 -13.05 2.23 -38.59
N LEU A 295 -11.95 1.84 -39.23
CA LEU A 295 -11.96 0.92 -40.39
C LEU A 295 -11.72 -0.54 -39.97
N SER A 296 -11.60 -0.83 -38.68
CA SER A 296 -11.40 -2.18 -38.14
C SER A 296 -12.75 -2.85 -37.79
N PRO A 297 -12.83 -4.19 -37.78
CA PRO A 297 -14.04 -4.90 -37.33
C PRO A 297 -14.23 -4.89 -35.81
N PHE A 298 -13.35 -4.24 -35.05
CA PHE A 298 -13.40 -4.17 -33.59
C PHE A 298 -13.96 -2.81 -33.14
N GLU A 299 -14.68 -2.80 -32.05
CA GLU A 299 -15.16 -1.57 -31.39
C GLU A 299 -13.99 -0.74 -30.89
N VAL A 300 -14.11 0.58 -30.99
CA VAL A 300 -13.14 1.53 -30.39
C VAL A 300 -13.61 1.86 -28.98
N GLN A 301 -12.80 1.54 -28.01
CA GLN A 301 -13.01 1.97 -26.64
C GLN A 301 -12.43 3.38 -26.45
N PHE A 302 -13.30 4.32 -26.08
CA PHE A 302 -12.87 5.66 -25.69
C PHE A 302 -12.52 5.68 -24.20
N ASN A 303 -11.39 6.26 -23.87
CA ASN A 303 -11.04 6.52 -22.48
C ASN A 303 -11.88 7.70 -21.95
N GLU A 304 -12.39 7.58 -20.74
CA GLU A 304 -13.06 8.69 -20.09
C GLU A 304 -12.05 9.78 -19.74
N ASN A 305 -12.12 10.94 -20.42
CA ASN A 305 -11.22 12.07 -20.23
C ASN A 305 -11.74 13.07 -19.18
N ARG A 306 -12.35 12.60 -18.11
CA ARG A 306 -12.68 13.42 -16.95
C ARG A 306 -11.45 13.47 -16.04
N GLN A 307 -10.98 14.66 -15.75
CA GLN A 307 -10.00 14.91 -14.68
C GLN A 307 -10.72 15.15 -13.36
#